data_8d404edb550660605d86e881bf4257dd
#
_entry.id   8d404edb550660605d86e881bf4257dd
#
_cell.length_a   1.000
_cell.length_b   1.000
_cell.length_c   1.000
_cell.angle_alpha   90.00
_cell.angle_beta   90.00
_cell.angle_gamma   90.00
#
_symmetry.space_group_name_H-M   'P 1'
#
loop_
_entity.id
_entity.type
_entity.pdbx_description
1 polymer ?
#
loop_
_entity_poly.entity_id
_entity_poly.type
_entity_poly.pdbx_seq_one_letter_code
_entity_poly.pdbx_strand_id
1 'polypeptide(L)'
;VWRLVSNVSENGIILPDFSDLRERSVPGSAADCGPALDGGSEHRQEQNMTERLISGAKREADAYEASIRPRTLDDFVGQEQARANLRVFIEAAKARGDALDHVLFAGPPGLGKTTLAQIVAKELGVGFRATSGPVISKAGDLAALLTNLEERDVLFIDEIHRLNPAVEEILYPALEDFQLDLIIGEGPAARSVRIDLARFTLVGATTRLGLLTTPLRDRFGIPVRLNFYTVEELEKVVTRGARVLGAPIARDGAMEIARRARG
;
A
#
# COMPACT_ATOMS: atom_id res chain seq x y z
N VAL A 1 -8.10 -11.84 4.75
CA VAL A 1 -7.77 -13.18 5.26
C VAL A 1 -7.82 -13.17 6.80
N TRP A 2 -7.39 -12.11 7.47
CA TRP A 2 -7.29 -12.03 8.95
C TRP A 2 -8.62 -11.90 9.70
N ARG A 3 -9.72 -11.48 9.08
CA ARG A 3 -11.05 -11.42 9.73
C ARG A 3 -11.75 -12.76 9.88
N LEU A 4 -11.25 -13.84 9.26
CA LEU A 4 -11.87 -15.16 9.26
C LEU A 4 -11.29 -16.12 10.32
N VAL A 5 -10.14 -15.81 10.92
CA VAL A 5 -9.48 -16.69 11.89
C VAL A 5 -10.05 -16.55 13.31
N SER A 6 -10.76 -15.47 13.62
CA SER A 6 -11.31 -15.23 14.97
C SER A 6 -12.66 -15.91 15.27
N ASN A 7 -13.24 -16.71 14.36
CA ASN A 7 -14.56 -17.31 14.53
C ASN A 7 -14.64 -18.83 14.19
N VAL A 8 -13.59 -19.60 14.41
CA VAL A 8 -13.64 -21.06 14.26
C VAL A 8 -13.42 -21.72 15.61
N SER A 9 -14.46 -21.68 16.45
CA SER A 9 -14.45 -22.35 17.77
C SER A 9 -15.44 -23.52 17.90
N GLU A 10 -16.00 -24.06 16.83
CA GLU A 10 -17.01 -25.12 16.98
C GLU A 10 -16.68 -26.49 16.37
N ASN A 11 -15.49 -26.72 15.83
CA ASN A 11 -15.11 -28.08 15.40
C ASN A 11 -13.63 -28.39 15.67
N GLY A 12 -13.30 -28.72 16.93
CA GLY A 12 -12.22 -29.66 17.29
C GLY A 12 -10.77 -29.27 16.97
N ILE A 13 -10.44 -28.01 16.73
CA ILE A 13 -9.05 -27.57 16.56
C ILE A 13 -8.61 -26.91 17.85
N ILE A 14 -7.69 -27.55 18.59
CA ILE A 14 -7.06 -27.01 19.80
C ILE A 14 -6.18 -25.82 19.39
N LEU A 15 -6.67 -24.62 19.65
CA LEU A 15 -5.83 -23.40 19.61
C LEU A 15 -5.11 -23.25 20.95
N PRO A 16 -3.84 -22.89 21.01
CA PRO A 16 -3.18 -22.59 22.26
C PRO A 16 -3.85 -21.38 22.93
N ASP A 17 -4.17 -21.55 24.21
CA ASP A 17 -4.77 -20.54 25.08
C ASP A 17 -3.71 -19.46 25.39
N PHE A 18 -3.97 -18.26 24.92
CA PHE A 18 -3.12 -17.08 25.16
C PHE A 18 -3.55 -16.27 26.39
N SER A 19 -4.36 -16.82 27.29
CA SER A 19 -4.80 -16.13 28.51
C SER A 19 -3.71 -15.94 29.58
N ASP A 20 -2.55 -16.62 29.44
CA ASP A 20 -1.50 -16.69 30.48
C ASP A 20 -0.43 -15.58 30.39
N LEU A 21 -0.60 -14.57 29.54
CA LEU A 21 0.36 -13.46 29.41
C LEU A 21 -0.03 -12.17 30.15
N ARG A 22 -1.02 -12.24 31.06
CA ARG A 22 -1.53 -11.03 31.74
C ARG A 22 -1.15 -10.87 33.21
N GLU A 23 -0.30 -11.71 33.80
CA GLU A 23 0.11 -11.50 35.20
C GLU A 23 1.61 -11.73 35.42
N ARG A 24 2.40 -10.71 35.20
CA ARG A 24 3.64 -10.49 35.98
C ARG A 24 3.69 -9.05 36.45
N SER A 25 3.06 -8.82 37.57
CA SER A 25 3.25 -7.66 38.42
C SER A 25 4.59 -7.75 39.16
N VAL A 26 5.36 -6.68 39.12
CA VAL A 26 6.57 -6.48 39.91
C VAL A 26 6.17 -5.73 41.22
N PRO A 27 6.61 -6.18 42.39
CA PRO A 27 6.21 -5.56 43.65
C PRO A 27 7.08 -4.37 44.07
N GLY A 28 6.41 -3.39 44.58
CA GLY A 28 6.59 -2.56 45.71
C GLY A 28 7.83 -1.74 46.02
N SER A 29 7.65 -0.48 46.32
CA SER A 29 7.95 0.01 47.69
C SER A 29 7.29 1.38 47.91
N ALA A 30 6.66 1.50 49.05
CA ALA A 30 6.05 2.71 49.59
C ALA A 30 7.08 3.58 50.31
N ALA A 31 6.90 4.91 50.26
CA ALA A 31 7.15 5.88 51.33
C ALA A 31 6.65 7.26 50.86
N ASP A 32 5.55 7.68 51.39
CA ASP A 32 5.24 8.75 52.38
C ASP A 32 5.83 10.15 52.11
N CYS A 33 4.93 11.12 51.94
CA CYS A 33 4.79 12.43 52.58
C CYS A 33 3.98 13.42 51.73
N GLY A 34 2.97 13.96 52.33
CA GLY A 34 1.92 14.87 51.92
C GLY A 34 2.33 16.31 51.51
N PRO A 35 1.42 17.33 51.59
CA PRO A 35 0.81 17.89 50.39
C PRO A 35 1.30 19.30 50.02
N ALA A 36 1.25 19.68 48.73
CA ALA A 36 1.26 21.08 48.30
C ALA A 36 0.37 21.23 47.05
N LEU A 37 -0.60 22.10 47.18
CA LEU A 37 -1.49 22.60 46.14
C LEU A 37 -0.70 23.38 45.11
N ASP A 38 -0.82 23.02 43.82
CA ASP A 38 -0.66 24.03 42.78
C ASP A 38 -1.41 23.65 41.50
N GLY A 39 -2.20 24.60 40.99
CA GLY A 39 -3.05 24.50 39.85
C GLY A 39 -2.26 24.61 38.54
N GLY A 40 -2.03 23.48 37.85
CA GLY A 40 -1.33 23.46 36.58
C GLY A 40 -1.47 22.18 35.79
N SER A 41 -2.36 21.26 36.17
CA SER A 41 -2.37 19.88 35.66
C SER A 41 -3.34 19.59 34.50
N GLU A 42 -4.26 20.48 34.16
CA GLU A 42 -5.26 20.17 33.11
C GLU A 42 -4.74 20.38 31.72
N HIS A 43 -3.91 21.39 31.44
CA HIS A 43 -3.35 21.61 30.07
C HIS A 43 -2.26 20.63 29.65
N ARG A 44 -1.62 19.93 30.59
CA ARG A 44 -0.59 18.93 30.27
C ARG A 44 -1.15 17.55 29.93
N GLN A 45 -2.37 17.26 30.40
CA GLN A 45 -3.01 15.97 30.09
C GLN A 45 -3.64 15.96 28.70
N GLU A 46 -4.16 17.08 28.20
CA GLU A 46 -4.69 17.16 26.83
C GLU A 46 -3.60 17.11 25.75
N GLN A 47 -2.43 17.70 25.99
CA GLN A 47 -1.29 17.60 25.07
C GLN A 47 -0.73 16.18 24.98
N ASN A 48 -0.67 15.45 26.09
CA ASN A 48 -0.20 14.05 26.09
C ASN A 48 -1.20 13.06 25.46
N MET A 49 -2.48 13.41 25.42
CA MET A 49 -3.50 12.55 24.79
C MET A 49 -3.51 12.69 23.28
N THR A 50 -3.22 13.88 22.75
CA THR A 50 -3.09 14.15 21.30
C THR A 50 -1.79 13.56 20.72
N GLU A 51 -0.69 13.59 21.46
CA GLU A 51 0.56 12.94 21.01
C GLU A 51 0.48 11.40 20.97
N ARG A 52 -0.34 10.78 21.83
CA ARG A 52 -0.55 9.32 21.81
C ARG A 52 -1.38 8.82 20.62
N LEU A 53 -2.13 9.69 19.95
CA LEU A 53 -2.90 9.34 18.74
C LEU A 53 -2.08 9.40 17.45
N ILE A 54 -0.90 10.03 17.45
CA ILE A 54 -0.06 10.25 16.28
C ILE A 54 1.29 9.50 16.36
N SER A 55 1.68 8.93 17.50
CA SER A 55 2.86 8.07 17.56
C SER A 55 2.53 6.73 16.92
N GLY A 56 2.80 6.61 15.61
CA GLY A 56 2.82 5.36 14.86
C GLY A 56 3.96 4.45 15.33
N ALA A 57 3.91 4.02 16.59
CA ALA A 57 4.70 2.87 17.01
C ALA A 57 4.28 1.73 16.08
N LYS A 58 5.19 1.30 15.19
CA LYS A 58 5.01 0.08 14.38
C LYS A 58 4.62 -1.03 15.34
N ARG A 59 3.36 -1.42 15.31
CA ARG A 59 2.90 -2.55 16.12
C ARG A 59 3.61 -3.78 15.61
N GLU A 60 3.94 -4.72 16.48
CA GLU A 60 4.52 -6.00 16.07
C GLU A 60 3.69 -6.65 14.95
N ALA A 61 2.37 -6.48 14.97
CA ALA A 61 1.48 -6.89 13.89
C ALA A 61 1.87 -6.32 12.51
N ASP A 62 2.33 -5.06 12.41
CA ASP A 62 2.74 -4.45 11.14
C ASP A 62 4.04 -5.07 10.63
N ALA A 63 4.94 -5.49 11.52
CA ALA A 63 6.17 -6.20 11.16
C ALA A 63 5.87 -7.61 10.63
N TYR A 64 4.93 -8.34 11.23
CA TYR A 64 4.47 -9.64 10.74
C TYR A 64 3.77 -9.51 9.38
N GLU A 65 2.91 -8.52 9.21
CA GLU A 65 2.23 -8.28 7.95
C GLU A 65 3.21 -7.96 6.82
N ALA A 66 4.21 -7.13 7.08
CA ALA A 66 5.28 -6.84 6.14
C ALA A 66 6.12 -8.08 5.77
N SER A 67 6.28 -9.04 6.70
CA SER A 67 7.03 -10.28 6.46
C SER A 67 6.28 -11.27 5.58
N ILE A 68 4.95 -11.31 5.66
CA ILE A 68 4.10 -12.21 4.88
C ILE A 68 4.01 -11.78 3.40
N ARG A 69 4.11 -10.49 3.11
CA ARG A 69 4.00 -9.98 1.74
C ARG A 69 5.13 -10.51 0.86
N PRO A 70 4.82 -10.99 -0.36
CA PRO A 70 5.87 -11.39 -1.31
C PRO A 70 6.76 -10.20 -1.66
N ARG A 71 8.05 -10.47 -1.85
CA ARG A 71 9.05 -9.43 -2.11
C ARG A 71 9.59 -9.43 -3.54
N THR A 72 9.33 -10.49 -4.29
CA THR A 72 9.76 -10.67 -5.67
C THR A 72 8.59 -11.14 -6.52
N LEU A 73 8.70 -11.03 -7.85
CA LEU A 73 7.70 -11.61 -8.77
C LEU A 73 7.62 -13.13 -8.61
N ASP A 74 8.71 -13.81 -8.25
CA ASP A 74 8.71 -15.26 -8.07
C ASP A 74 7.98 -15.69 -6.80
N ASP A 75 8.06 -14.89 -5.74
CA ASP A 75 7.32 -15.11 -4.50
C ASP A 75 5.81 -14.85 -4.61
N PHE A 76 5.41 -14.10 -5.63
CA PHE A 76 4.01 -13.74 -5.82
C PHE A 76 3.26 -14.90 -6.46
N VAL A 77 2.33 -15.49 -5.71
CA VAL A 77 1.53 -16.64 -6.16
C VAL A 77 0.41 -16.18 -7.09
N GLY A 78 0.16 -16.95 -8.15
CA GLY A 78 -0.90 -16.68 -9.13
C GLY A 78 -0.59 -15.54 -10.10
N GLN A 79 -1.59 -15.10 -10.84
CA GLN A 79 -1.49 -14.03 -11.83
C GLN A 79 -0.37 -14.27 -12.86
N GLU A 80 -0.18 -15.51 -13.33
CA GLU A 80 0.98 -15.91 -14.12
C GLU A 80 1.22 -15.05 -15.35
N GLN A 81 0.14 -14.75 -16.12
CA GLN A 81 0.24 -13.90 -17.30
C GLN A 81 0.68 -12.46 -16.96
N ALA A 82 0.12 -11.90 -15.88
CA ALA A 82 0.47 -10.56 -15.43
C ALA A 82 1.94 -10.50 -14.97
N ARG A 83 2.40 -11.50 -14.23
CA ARG A 83 3.79 -11.63 -13.77
C ARG A 83 4.77 -11.80 -14.94
N ALA A 84 4.44 -12.66 -15.91
CA ALA A 84 5.28 -12.88 -17.08
C ALA A 84 5.43 -11.59 -17.90
N ASN A 85 4.34 -10.87 -18.14
CA ASN A 85 4.37 -9.59 -18.84
C ASN A 85 5.20 -8.54 -18.06
N LEU A 86 4.94 -8.37 -16.77
CA LEU A 86 5.69 -7.41 -15.95
C LEU A 86 7.19 -7.70 -15.94
N ARG A 87 7.58 -8.98 -15.90
CA ARG A 87 9.00 -9.38 -15.94
C ARG A 87 9.69 -8.87 -17.21
N VAL A 88 9.06 -9.06 -18.36
CA VAL A 88 9.62 -8.61 -19.66
C VAL A 88 9.80 -7.08 -19.65
N PHE A 89 8.80 -6.32 -19.21
CA PHE A 89 8.87 -4.86 -19.18
C PHE A 89 9.92 -4.36 -18.18
N ILE A 90 10.01 -4.97 -16.99
CA ILE A 90 11.02 -4.62 -15.97
C ILE A 90 12.43 -4.91 -16.48
N GLU A 91 12.67 -6.06 -17.10
CA GLU A 91 13.96 -6.42 -17.67
C GLU A 91 14.36 -5.47 -18.81
N ALA A 92 13.41 -5.11 -19.66
CA ALA A 92 13.64 -4.17 -20.74
C ALA A 92 13.98 -2.76 -20.21
N ALA A 93 13.26 -2.26 -19.21
CA ALA A 93 13.54 -0.97 -18.58
C ALA A 93 14.92 -0.95 -17.90
N LYS A 94 15.26 -2.01 -17.17
CA LYS A 94 16.61 -2.18 -16.57
C LYS A 94 17.72 -2.16 -17.62
N ALA A 95 17.53 -2.88 -18.72
CA ALA A 95 18.54 -2.96 -19.79
C ALA A 95 18.80 -1.61 -20.46
N ARG A 96 17.77 -0.76 -20.59
CA ARG A 96 17.89 0.60 -21.13
C ARG A 96 18.40 1.61 -20.10
N GLY A 97 18.24 1.33 -18.80
CA GLY A 97 18.50 2.28 -17.72
C GLY A 97 17.45 3.39 -17.59
N ASP A 98 16.29 3.22 -18.21
CA ASP A 98 15.20 4.18 -18.23
C ASP A 98 14.14 3.89 -17.15
N ALA A 99 13.23 4.85 -16.92
CA ALA A 99 12.01 4.61 -16.17
C ALA A 99 11.14 3.57 -16.90
N LEU A 100 10.41 2.75 -16.12
CA LEU A 100 9.41 1.84 -16.68
C LEU A 100 8.23 2.65 -17.21
N ASP A 101 7.62 2.22 -18.30
CA ASP A 101 6.36 2.78 -18.77
C ASP A 101 5.28 2.70 -17.68
N HIS A 102 4.33 3.65 -17.69
CA HIS A 102 3.28 3.71 -16.68
C HIS A 102 2.42 2.45 -16.69
N VAL A 103 2.14 1.91 -15.50
CA VAL A 103 1.44 0.62 -15.29
C VAL A 103 0.06 0.86 -14.70
N LEU A 104 -0.97 0.24 -15.25
CA LEU A 104 -2.32 0.26 -14.69
C LEU A 104 -2.74 -1.13 -14.21
N PHE A 105 -2.91 -1.29 -12.90
CA PHE A 105 -3.49 -2.50 -12.32
C PHE A 105 -5.01 -2.37 -12.19
N ALA A 106 -5.74 -3.18 -12.95
CA ALA A 106 -7.20 -3.22 -12.90
C ALA A 106 -7.69 -4.58 -12.37
N GLY A 107 -8.60 -4.57 -11.41
CA GLY A 107 -9.20 -5.81 -10.89
C GLY A 107 -9.82 -5.64 -9.51
N PRO A 108 -10.59 -6.64 -9.05
CA PRO A 108 -11.26 -6.63 -7.75
C PRO A 108 -10.31 -6.31 -6.57
N PRO A 109 -10.85 -5.89 -5.41
CA PRO A 109 -10.04 -5.69 -4.22
C PRO A 109 -9.46 -7.03 -3.72
N GLY A 110 -8.33 -6.98 -3.00
CA GLY A 110 -7.71 -8.16 -2.40
C GLY A 110 -6.77 -8.97 -3.31
N LEU A 111 -6.60 -8.60 -4.58
CA LEU A 111 -5.78 -9.34 -5.54
C LEU A 111 -4.28 -8.98 -5.52
N GLY A 112 -3.84 -8.14 -4.58
CA GLY A 112 -2.43 -7.83 -4.42
C GLY A 112 -1.89 -6.69 -5.30
N LYS A 113 -2.74 -5.77 -5.80
CA LYS A 113 -2.31 -4.62 -6.63
C LYS A 113 -1.19 -3.79 -5.98
N THR A 114 -1.37 -3.41 -4.72
CA THR A 114 -0.37 -2.67 -3.94
C THR A 114 0.93 -3.47 -3.77
N THR A 115 0.80 -4.77 -3.52
CA THR A 115 1.96 -5.67 -3.39
C THR A 115 2.74 -5.79 -4.69
N LEU A 116 2.05 -5.93 -5.84
CA LEU A 116 2.70 -5.94 -7.15
C LEU A 116 3.41 -4.62 -7.45
N ALA A 117 2.82 -3.47 -7.10
CA ALA A 117 3.45 -2.17 -7.26
C ALA A 117 4.76 -2.06 -6.45
N GLN A 118 4.75 -2.55 -5.20
CA GLN A 118 5.95 -2.61 -4.37
C GLN A 118 7.03 -3.54 -4.95
N ILE A 119 6.61 -4.68 -5.50
CA ILE A 119 7.52 -5.62 -6.16
C ILE A 119 8.14 -4.97 -7.40
N VAL A 120 7.36 -4.27 -8.22
CA VAL A 120 7.87 -3.56 -9.41
C VAL A 120 8.97 -2.58 -9.03
N ALA A 121 8.75 -1.71 -8.03
CA ALA A 121 9.76 -0.77 -7.56
C ALA A 121 11.02 -1.48 -7.04
N LYS A 122 10.82 -2.54 -6.25
CA LYS A 122 11.92 -3.32 -5.70
C LYS A 122 12.72 -4.05 -6.77
N GLU A 123 12.05 -4.65 -7.75
CA GLU A 123 12.71 -5.29 -8.89
C GLU A 123 13.48 -4.28 -9.73
N LEU A 124 12.96 -3.06 -9.93
CA LEU A 124 13.67 -1.97 -10.60
C LEU A 124 14.84 -1.43 -9.77
N GLY A 125 14.83 -1.62 -8.45
CA GLY A 125 15.85 -1.08 -7.54
C GLY A 125 15.73 0.43 -7.32
N VAL A 126 14.51 0.97 -7.32
CA VAL A 126 14.21 2.40 -7.23
C VAL A 126 13.31 2.71 -6.03
N GLY A 127 13.14 4.00 -5.70
CA GLY A 127 12.27 4.44 -4.64
C GLY A 127 10.80 4.12 -4.91
N PHE A 128 10.03 3.96 -3.83
CA PHE A 128 8.59 3.68 -3.89
C PHE A 128 7.82 4.65 -3.00
N ARG A 129 6.92 5.41 -3.60
CA ARG A 129 5.99 6.29 -2.90
C ARG A 129 4.57 5.83 -3.16
N ALA A 130 3.75 5.75 -2.11
CA ALA A 130 2.37 5.30 -2.20
C ALA A 130 1.41 6.37 -1.69
N THR A 131 0.33 6.55 -2.42
CA THR A 131 -0.79 7.41 -2.07
C THR A 131 -2.10 6.81 -2.58
N SER A 132 -3.21 7.51 -2.43
CA SER A 132 -4.50 7.11 -3.00
C SER A 132 -5.22 8.29 -3.64
N GLY A 133 -6.07 8.01 -4.64
CA GLY A 133 -6.84 9.05 -5.34
C GLY A 133 -7.58 10.01 -4.40
N PRO A 134 -8.33 9.52 -3.39
CA PRO A 134 -9.04 10.40 -2.44
C PRO A 134 -8.15 11.30 -1.58
N VAL A 135 -6.88 10.95 -1.38
CA VAL A 135 -5.95 11.76 -0.57
C VAL A 135 -5.44 12.96 -1.36
N ILE A 136 -5.32 12.82 -2.68
CA ILE A 136 -4.89 13.91 -3.56
C ILE A 136 -6.10 14.78 -3.89
N SER A 137 -6.35 15.79 -3.08
CA SER A 137 -7.54 16.63 -3.21
C SER A 137 -7.34 17.87 -4.06
N LYS A 138 -6.10 18.37 -4.16
CA LYS A 138 -5.72 19.60 -4.84
C LYS A 138 -4.51 19.40 -5.75
N ALA A 139 -4.40 20.28 -6.75
CA ALA A 139 -3.23 20.38 -7.63
C ALA A 139 -1.90 20.45 -6.87
N GLY A 140 -1.84 21.23 -5.78
CA GLY A 140 -0.66 21.36 -4.95
C GLY A 140 -0.24 20.07 -4.24
N ASP A 141 -1.19 19.21 -3.87
CA ASP A 141 -0.90 17.91 -3.24
C ASP A 141 -0.16 17.01 -4.25
N LEU A 142 -0.66 16.97 -5.50
CA LEU A 142 -0.03 16.21 -6.59
C LEU A 142 1.34 16.79 -6.93
N ALA A 143 1.45 18.13 -7.04
CA ALA A 143 2.70 18.78 -7.31
C ALA A 143 3.79 18.46 -6.27
N ALA A 144 3.44 18.51 -4.98
CA ALA A 144 4.35 18.16 -3.90
C ALA A 144 4.81 16.70 -3.96
N LEU A 145 3.93 15.78 -4.40
CA LEU A 145 4.31 14.38 -4.58
C LEU A 145 5.27 14.20 -5.76
N LEU A 146 4.97 14.81 -6.92
CA LEU A 146 5.74 14.63 -8.14
C LEU A 146 7.11 15.31 -8.08
N THR A 147 7.20 16.50 -7.52
CA THR A 147 8.49 17.24 -7.39
C THR A 147 9.47 16.61 -6.41
N ASN A 148 8.98 15.75 -5.51
CA ASN A 148 9.82 15.02 -4.57
C ASN A 148 10.23 13.61 -5.06
N LEU A 149 9.89 13.22 -6.30
CA LEU A 149 10.34 11.97 -6.90
C LEU A 149 11.77 12.12 -7.44
N GLU A 150 12.55 11.08 -7.27
CA GLU A 150 13.86 10.96 -7.88
C GLU A 150 13.75 10.24 -9.24
N GLU A 151 14.84 10.24 -9.99
CA GLU A 151 14.91 9.61 -11.31
C GLU A 151 14.53 8.11 -11.23
N ARG A 152 13.57 7.71 -12.06
CA ARG A 152 13.00 6.36 -12.16
C ARG A 152 12.17 5.88 -10.96
N ASP A 153 11.92 6.72 -9.95
CA ASP A 153 11.06 6.36 -8.83
C ASP A 153 9.68 5.88 -9.27
N VAL A 154 9.07 5.03 -8.44
CA VAL A 154 7.72 4.53 -8.64
C VAL A 154 6.76 5.27 -7.73
N LEU A 155 5.81 6.00 -8.33
CA LEU A 155 4.66 6.57 -7.64
C LEU A 155 3.46 5.62 -7.80
N PHE A 156 2.92 5.12 -6.68
CA PHE A 156 1.73 4.29 -6.66
C PHE A 156 0.52 5.10 -6.21
N ILE A 157 -0.55 5.10 -7.02
CA ILE A 157 -1.83 5.72 -6.67
C ILE A 157 -2.91 4.64 -6.63
N ASP A 158 -3.38 4.30 -5.42
CA ASP A 158 -4.52 3.40 -5.25
C ASP A 158 -5.84 4.12 -5.52
N GLU A 159 -6.85 3.37 -5.97
CA GLU A 159 -8.17 3.91 -6.36
C GLU A 159 -8.07 5.15 -7.27
N ILE A 160 -7.19 5.10 -8.27
CA ILE A 160 -6.87 6.22 -9.15
C ILE A 160 -8.10 6.80 -9.87
N HIS A 161 -9.16 5.99 -10.08
CA HIS A 161 -10.44 6.43 -10.63
C HIS A 161 -11.21 7.42 -9.73
N ARG A 162 -10.72 7.67 -8.51
CA ARG A 162 -11.29 8.63 -7.56
C ARG A 162 -10.50 9.94 -7.48
N LEU A 163 -9.59 10.17 -8.41
CA LEU A 163 -8.93 11.46 -8.53
C LEU A 163 -9.95 12.55 -8.87
N ASN A 164 -9.71 13.75 -8.34
CA ASN A 164 -10.47 14.93 -8.73
C ASN A 164 -10.15 15.27 -10.20
N PRO A 165 -11.13 15.60 -11.05
CA PRO A 165 -10.89 15.96 -12.46
C PRO A 165 -9.83 17.06 -12.64
N ALA A 166 -9.80 18.08 -11.79
CA ALA A 166 -8.79 19.14 -11.85
C ALA A 166 -7.36 18.63 -11.55
N VAL A 167 -7.23 17.59 -10.71
CA VAL A 167 -5.95 16.92 -10.44
C VAL A 167 -5.56 16.02 -11.60
N GLU A 168 -6.55 15.35 -12.20
CA GLU A 168 -6.34 14.47 -13.35
C GLU A 168 -5.81 15.26 -14.57
N GLU A 169 -6.35 16.45 -14.85
CA GLU A 169 -5.88 17.33 -15.94
C GLU A 169 -4.40 17.73 -15.79
N ILE A 170 -3.94 17.96 -14.57
CA ILE A 170 -2.55 18.28 -14.27
C ILE A 170 -1.65 17.05 -14.39
N LEU A 171 -2.19 15.86 -14.14
CA LEU A 171 -1.44 14.62 -14.24
C LEU A 171 -1.12 14.28 -15.71
N TYR A 172 -1.93 14.69 -16.69
CA TYR A 172 -1.70 14.36 -18.09
C TYR A 172 -0.33 14.81 -18.62
N PRO A 173 0.07 16.08 -18.55
CA PRO A 173 1.39 16.51 -19.00
C PRO A 173 2.52 15.90 -18.16
N ALA A 174 2.27 15.63 -16.89
CA ALA A 174 3.25 14.98 -16.04
C ALA A 174 3.57 13.53 -16.49
N LEU A 175 2.59 12.82 -17.09
CA LEU A 175 2.78 11.46 -17.59
C LEU A 175 3.34 11.42 -19.02
N GLU A 176 3.03 12.41 -19.86
CA GLU A 176 3.48 12.43 -21.25
C GLU A 176 4.86 13.07 -21.41
N ASP A 177 5.00 14.28 -20.84
CA ASP A 177 6.16 15.14 -21.06
C ASP A 177 7.07 15.28 -19.84
N PHE A 178 6.70 14.66 -18.71
CA PHE A 178 7.37 14.86 -17.41
C PHE A 178 7.46 16.32 -17.02
N GLN A 179 6.37 17.05 -17.26
CA GLN A 179 6.23 18.47 -16.95
C GLN A 179 4.96 18.71 -16.14
N LEU A 180 5.04 19.67 -15.23
CA LEU A 180 3.93 20.06 -14.38
C LEU A 180 3.63 21.54 -14.62
N ASP A 181 2.43 21.84 -15.12
CA ASP A 181 1.95 23.20 -15.29
C ASP A 181 1.08 23.61 -14.09
N LEU A 182 1.55 24.56 -13.32
CA LEU A 182 0.84 25.08 -12.14
C LEU A 182 0.46 26.55 -12.34
N ILE A 183 -0.78 26.88 -11.99
CA ILE A 183 -1.23 28.27 -11.91
C ILE A 183 -1.02 28.75 -10.48
N ILE A 184 -0.14 29.75 -10.31
CA ILE A 184 0.14 30.37 -9.02
C ILE A 184 -0.49 31.75 -8.97
N GLY A 185 -1.26 32.05 -7.92
CA GLY A 185 -1.99 33.28 -7.73
C GLY A 185 -3.46 33.18 -8.17
N GLU A 186 -4.18 34.26 -7.97
CA GLU A 186 -5.60 34.36 -8.31
C GLU A 186 -5.89 35.59 -9.19
N GLY A 187 -6.94 35.50 -10.00
CA GLY A 187 -7.38 36.60 -10.86
C GLY A 187 -6.38 36.99 -11.95
N PRO A 188 -6.35 38.29 -12.39
CA PRO A 188 -5.52 38.78 -13.48
C PRO A 188 -4.00 38.71 -13.22
N ALA A 189 -3.60 38.49 -11.96
CA ALA A 189 -2.18 38.36 -11.57
C ALA A 189 -1.72 36.89 -11.54
N ALA A 190 -2.57 35.95 -11.87
CA ALA A 190 -2.22 34.53 -11.93
C ALA A 190 -1.13 34.29 -12.99
N ARG A 191 -0.13 33.50 -12.64
CA ARG A 191 0.99 33.11 -13.52
C ARG A 191 1.04 31.61 -13.65
N SER A 192 1.21 31.13 -14.88
CA SER A 192 1.54 29.73 -15.13
C SER A 192 3.03 29.52 -14.91
N VAL A 193 3.38 28.54 -14.11
CA VAL A 193 4.76 28.10 -13.88
C VAL A 193 4.87 26.67 -14.33
N ARG A 194 5.81 26.40 -15.24
CA ARG A 194 6.14 25.05 -15.71
C ARG A 194 7.34 24.54 -14.94
N ILE A 195 7.21 23.31 -14.42
CA ILE A 195 8.24 22.62 -13.63
C ILE A 195 8.57 21.33 -14.37
N ASP A 196 9.85 21.12 -14.70
CA ASP A 196 10.32 19.85 -15.22
C ASP A 196 10.44 18.82 -14.08
N LEU A 197 9.97 17.62 -14.33
CA LEU A 197 9.97 16.50 -13.38
C LEU A 197 11.06 15.49 -13.74
N ALA A 198 11.61 14.83 -12.75
CA ALA A 198 12.41 13.64 -12.98
C ALA A 198 11.55 12.56 -13.69
N ARG A 199 12.15 11.77 -14.57
CA ARG A 199 11.43 10.66 -15.20
C ARG A 199 11.04 9.63 -14.16
N PHE A 200 9.76 9.38 -14.01
CA PHE A 200 9.20 8.46 -13.03
C PHE A 200 8.24 7.46 -13.67
N THR A 201 7.91 6.42 -12.93
CA THR A 201 6.87 5.45 -13.30
C THR A 201 5.64 5.67 -12.44
N LEU A 202 4.49 5.96 -13.06
CA LEU A 202 3.21 5.89 -12.36
C LEU A 202 2.67 4.47 -12.40
N VAL A 203 2.32 3.94 -11.24
CA VAL A 203 1.56 2.70 -11.10
C VAL A 203 0.18 3.04 -10.54
N GLY A 204 -0.83 3.05 -11.40
CA GLY A 204 -2.21 3.26 -11.02
C GLY A 204 -2.89 1.94 -10.63
N ALA A 205 -3.72 1.95 -9.59
CA ALA A 205 -4.56 0.82 -9.24
C ALA A 205 -6.03 1.22 -9.24
N THR A 206 -6.89 0.38 -9.79
CA THR A 206 -8.33 0.61 -9.82
C THR A 206 -9.12 -0.67 -9.63
N THR A 207 -10.20 -0.58 -8.88
CA THR A 207 -11.22 -1.64 -8.79
C THR A 207 -12.31 -1.47 -9.86
N ARG A 208 -12.41 -0.28 -10.46
CA ARG A 208 -13.48 0.10 -11.39
C ARG A 208 -12.90 0.74 -12.65
N LEU A 209 -12.39 -0.09 -13.55
CA LEU A 209 -11.75 0.38 -14.80
C LEU A 209 -12.68 1.30 -15.63
N GLY A 210 -13.99 1.04 -15.64
CA GLY A 210 -14.97 1.84 -16.39
C GLY A 210 -15.21 3.25 -15.85
N LEU A 211 -14.72 3.58 -14.65
CA LEU A 211 -14.79 4.94 -14.09
C LEU A 211 -13.53 5.76 -14.40
N LEU A 212 -12.50 5.14 -14.95
CA LEU A 212 -11.30 5.85 -15.39
C LEU A 212 -11.57 6.54 -16.72
N THR A 213 -11.21 7.81 -16.82
CA THR A 213 -11.37 8.56 -18.07
C THR A 213 -10.51 7.95 -19.17
N THR A 214 -10.97 8.04 -20.41
CA THR A 214 -10.23 7.53 -21.56
C THR A 214 -8.86 8.20 -21.68
N PRO A 215 -8.73 9.54 -21.54
CA PRO A 215 -7.43 10.20 -21.62
C PRO A 215 -6.43 9.69 -20.60
N LEU A 216 -6.85 9.46 -19.35
CA LEU A 216 -5.95 8.92 -18.32
C LEU A 216 -5.57 7.47 -18.61
N ARG A 217 -6.54 6.65 -19.01
CA ARG A 217 -6.30 5.24 -19.31
C ARG A 217 -5.29 5.04 -20.44
N ASP A 218 -5.39 5.87 -21.48
CA ASP A 218 -4.56 5.71 -22.69
C ASP A 218 -3.08 6.13 -22.46
N ARG A 219 -2.79 6.79 -21.32
CA ARG A 219 -1.42 7.13 -20.90
C ARG A 219 -0.69 6.00 -20.17
N PHE A 220 -1.41 4.92 -19.84
CA PHE A 220 -0.79 3.73 -19.27
C PHE A 220 -0.33 2.80 -20.38
N GLY A 221 0.97 2.72 -20.62
CA GLY A 221 1.57 1.84 -21.62
C GLY A 221 1.45 0.35 -21.26
N ILE A 222 1.31 0.02 -19.97
CA ILE A 222 1.27 -1.36 -19.48
C ILE A 222 -0.04 -1.60 -18.71
N PRO A 223 -1.17 -1.92 -19.39
CA PRO A 223 -2.40 -2.31 -18.73
C PRO A 223 -2.32 -3.77 -18.26
N VAL A 224 -2.50 -3.98 -16.95
CA VAL A 224 -2.47 -5.32 -16.34
C VAL A 224 -3.81 -5.58 -15.67
N ARG A 225 -4.53 -6.59 -16.15
CA ARG A 225 -5.77 -7.05 -15.55
C ARG A 225 -5.49 -8.21 -14.60
N LEU A 226 -5.92 -8.07 -13.33
CA LEU A 226 -5.83 -9.11 -12.32
C LEU A 226 -7.14 -9.86 -12.22
N ASN A 227 -7.05 -11.19 -12.21
CA ASN A 227 -8.19 -12.09 -12.09
C ASN A 227 -8.30 -12.65 -10.69
N PHE A 228 -9.47 -13.18 -10.32
CA PHE A 228 -9.62 -13.90 -9.06
C PHE A 228 -8.68 -15.10 -9.02
N TYR A 229 -8.17 -15.40 -7.84
CA TYR A 229 -7.34 -16.57 -7.60
C TYR A 229 -8.18 -17.86 -7.68
N THR A 230 -7.58 -18.92 -8.18
CA THR A 230 -8.14 -20.28 -8.04
C THR A 230 -7.95 -20.77 -6.62
N VAL A 231 -8.68 -21.82 -6.23
CA VAL A 231 -8.56 -22.43 -4.90
C VAL A 231 -7.15 -22.98 -4.67
N GLU A 232 -6.53 -23.52 -5.72
CA GLU A 232 -5.16 -24.05 -5.70
C GLU A 232 -4.11 -22.95 -5.52
N GLU A 233 -4.32 -21.78 -6.13
CA GLU A 233 -3.46 -20.62 -5.92
C GLU A 233 -3.61 -20.08 -4.50
N LEU A 234 -4.84 -20.00 -3.98
CA LEU A 234 -5.10 -19.58 -2.61
C LEU A 234 -4.51 -20.55 -1.58
N GLU A 235 -4.57 -21.86 -1.84
CA GLU A 235 -3.89 -22.88 -1.00
C GLU A 235 -2.40 -22.61 -0.90
N LYS A 236 -1.74 -22.29 -2.03
CA LYS A 236 -0.33 -21.91 -2.05
C LYS A 236 -0.05 -20.62 -1.25
N VAL A 237 -0.94 -19.61 -1.37
CA VAL A 237 -0.84 -18.36 -0.59
C VAL A 237 -0.93 -18.65 0.91
N VAL A 238 -1.91 -19.45 1.33
CA VAL A 238 -2.12 -19.85 2.74
C VAL A 238 -0.91 -20.64 3.27
N THR A 239 -0.45 -21.64 2.52
CA THR A 239 0.71 -22.45 2.90
C THR A 239 1.99 -21.62 3.01
N ARG A 240 2.20 -20.68 2.09
CA ARG A 240 3.32 -19.75 2.16
C ARG A 240 3.22 -18.84 3.40
N GLY A 241 2.05 -18.27 3.65
CA GLY A 241 1.80 -17.45 4.84
C GLY A 241 2.06 -18.20 6.14
N ALA A 242 1.56 -19.42 6.25
CA ALA A 242 1.78 -20.31 7.39
C ALA A 242 3.28 -20.59 7.62
N ARG A 243 4.02 -20.85 6.55
CA ARG A 243 5.48 -21.06 6.62
C ARG A 243 6.22 -19.82 7.15
N VAL A 244 5.88 -18.64 6.64
CA VAL A 244 6.51 -17.37 7.07
C VAL A 244 6.22 -17.07 8.53
N LEU A 245 5.02 -17.43 9.01
CA LEU A 245 4.60 -17.25 10.41
C LEU A 245 5.13 -18.36 11.34
N GLY A 246 5.81 -19.38 10.81
CA GLY A 246 6.23 -20.52 11.61
C GLY A 246 5.08 -21.38 12.14
N ALA A 247 3.88 -21.26 11.59
CA ALA A 247 2.67 -21.96 11.97
C ALA A 247 2.46 -23.18 11.03
N PRO A 248 2.72 -24.42 11.45
CA PRO A 248 2.52 -25.58 10.58
C PRO A 248 1.03 -25.75 10.25
N ILE A 249 0.73 -25.97 8.97
CA ILE A 249 -0.62 -26.23 8.48
C ILE A 249 -0.63 -27.48 7.63
N ALA A 250 -1.62 -28.34 7.84
CA ALA A 250 -1.85 -29.50 6.99
C ALA A 250 -2.49 -29.06 5.65
N ARG A 251 -2.24 -29.81 4.59
CA ARG A 251 -2.72 -29.45 3.24
C ARG A 251 -4.23 -29.36 3.14
N ASP A 252 -4.94 -30.26 3.79
CA ASP A 252 -6.41 -30.26 3.87
C ASP A 252 -6.96 -29.02 4.59
N GLY A 253 -6.32 -28.61 5.68
CA GLY A 253 -6.62 -27.37 6.38
C GLY A 253 -6.36 -26.13 5.51
N ALA A 254 -5.24 -26.06 4.80
CA ALA A 254 -4.92 -24.98 3.88
C ALA A 254 -5.93 -24.90 2.72
N MET A 255 -6.34 -26.05 2.18
CA MET A 255 -7.34 -26.14 1.14
C MET A 255 -8.72 -25.70 1.62
N GLU A 256 -9.10 -26.04 2.84
CA GLU A 256 -10.39 -25.62 3.41
C GLU A 256 -10.44 -24.11 3.67
N ILE A 257 -9.34 -23.52 4.14
CA ILE A 257 -9.22 -22.06 4.25
C ILE A 257 -9.32 -21.40 2.87
N ALA A 258 -8.62 -21.95 1.87
CA ALA A 258 -8.61 -21.42 0.51
C ALA A 258 -10.02 -21.42 -0.12
N ARG A 259 -10.83 -22.47 0.09
CA ARG A 259 -12.21 -22.56 -0.40
C ARG A 259 -13.14 -21.51 0.18
N ARG A 260 -12.85 -21.01 1.37
CA ARG A 260 -13.66 -20.00 2.08
C ARG A 260 -13.11 -18.58 1.93
N ALA A 261 -11.90 -18.43 1.39
CA ALA A 261 -11.30 -17.14 1.14
C ALA A 261 -11.92 -16.45 -0.09
N ARG A 262 -11.96 -15.15 -0.07
CA ARG A 262 -12.34 -14.33 -1.23
C ARG A 262 -11.07 -13.72 -1.82
N GLY A 263 -10.69 -14.19 -2.99
CA GLY A 263 -9.73 -13.59 -3.92
C GLY A 263 -8.34 -13.43 -3.42
#